data_4b3d9d0ac08f11282919a0624d5accf8
#
_entry.id   4b3d9d0ac08f11282919a0624d5accf8
#
_cell.length_a   1.000
_cell.length_b   1.000
_cell.length_c   1.000
_cell.angle_alpha   90.00
_cell.angle_beta   90.00
_cell.angle_gamma   90.00
#
_symmetry.space_group_name_H-M   'P 1'
#
loop_
_entity.id
_entity.type
_entity.pdbx_description
1 polymer ?
#
loop_
_entity_poly.entity_id
_entity_poly.type
_entity_poly.pdbx_seq_one_letter_code
_entity_poly.pdbx_strand_id
1 'polypeptide(L)'
;GIRVVDLTTGIAGPMTTMLLADNGADVVKVEPPGGDPTRQTETGARVWARGKRSVVLDLHDDRDRARVLDLIDRADVVVENFDLGVTRTLGLDWETLSARNPRLVMCSITPYGRHVDFKDRPGIDALVAARTGLHWEQRGWVGTSIGRLCGLPVELADLEIPPGCSDGPERDCPLFPRSRWPSLGAAFLATTGISAALRARAHTGRGQWVETSLLQSVLVSTAGGWQRPEHPEADGYMCW
;
A
#
# COMPACT_ATOMS: atom_id res chain seq x y z
N GLY A 1 9.54 -23.17 -0.27
CA GLY A 1 9.29 -21.76 -0.53
C GLY A 1 8.54 -21.11 0.61
N ILE A 2 8.41 -19.80 0.61
CA ILE A 2 7.65 -19.03 1.60
C ILE A 2 6.16 -19.17 1.28
N ARG A 3 5.33 -19.47 2.27
CA ARG A 3 3.87 -19.58 2.15
C ARG A 3 3.22 -18.32 2.70
N VAL A 4 2.33 -17.72 1.90
CA VAL A 4 1.68 -16.44 2.20
C VAL A 4 0.17 -16.59 2.17
N VAL A 5 -0.51 -16.13 3.20
CA VAL A 5 -1.96 -15.95 3.22
C VAL A 5 -2.26 -14.47 2.99
N ASP A 6 -3.02 -14.19 1.96
CA ASP A 6 -3.41 -12.85 1.52
C ASP A 6 -4.87 -12.60 1.90
N LEU A 7 -5.12 -11.77 2.92
CA LEU A 7 -6.46 -11.36 3.37
C LEU A 7 -6.84 -9.97 2.87
N THR A 8 -6.06 -9.42 1.93
CA THR A 8 -6.16 -8.01 1.55
C THR A 8 -7.14 -7.75 0.41
N THR A 9 -7.61 -6.52 0.32
CA THR A 9 -8.39 -5.98 -0.80
C THR A 9 -7.76 -4.67 -1.30
N GLY A 10 -8.25 -4.12 -2.38
CA GLY A 10 -7.75 -2.85 -2.91
C GLY A 10 -6.44 -3.00 -3.70
N ILE A 11 -5.46 -2.14 -3.44
CA ILE A 11 -4.21 -2.05 -4.21
C ILE A 11 -2.99 -2.44 -3.38
N ALA A 12 -2.76 -1.77 -2.27
CA ALA A 12 -1.52 -1.89 -1.49
C ALA A 12 -1.23 -3.34 -1.06
N GLY A 13 -2.20 -4.00 -0.43
CA GLY A 13 -2.07 -5.38 0.02
C GLY A 13 -1.92 -6.37 -1.14
N PRO A 14 -2.85 -6.39 -2.12
CA PRO A 14 -2.73 -7.29 -3.26
C PRO A 14 -1.44 -7.10 -4.06
N MET A 15 -0.92 -5.87 -4.18
CA MET A 15 0.36 -5.62 -4.82
C MET A 15 1.53 -6.15 -3.98
N THR A 16 1.49 -5.99 -2.66
CA THR A 16 2.49 -6.57 -1.75
C THR A 16 2.62 -8.08 -1.97
N THR A 17 1.50 -8.79 -1.92
CA THR A 17 1.49 -10.25 -2.04
C THR A 17 1.77 -10.73 -3.47
N MET A 18 1.47 -9.91 -4.50
CA MET A 18 1.91 -10.14 -5.87
C MET A 18 3.44 -10.07 -5.98
N LEU A 19 4.07 -9.03 -5.39
CA LEU A 19 5.52 -8.92 -5.37
C LEU A 19 6.19 -10.13 -4.69
N LEU A 20 5.59 -10.64 -3.61
CA LEU A 20 6.07 -11.86 -2.97
C LEU A 20 5.90 -13.09 -3.89
N ALA A 21 4.77 -13.21 -4.61
CA ALA A 21 4.53 -14.29 -5.56
C ALA A 21 5.53 -14.23 -6.74
N ASP A 22 5.76 -13.05 -7.31
CA ASP A 22 6.75 -12.84 -8.39
C ASP A 22 8.17 -13.25 -7.94
N ASN A 23 8.45 -13.21 -6.64
CA ASN A 23 9.72 -13.65 -6.04
C ASN A 23 9.67 -15.08 -5.49
N GLY A 24 8.70 -15.89 -5.92
CA GLY A 24 8.66 -17.33 -5.65
C GLY A 24 7.94 -17.75 -4.38
N ALA A 25 7.16 -16.88 -3.75
CA ALA A 25 6.28 -17.28 -2.66
C ALA A 25 5.02 -18.00 -3.19
N ASP A 26 4.55 -18.99 -2.44
CA ASP A 26 3.27 -19.65 -2.66
C ASP A 26 2.18 -18.84 -1.94
N VAL A 27 1.39 -18.09 -2.71
CA VAL A 27 0.39 -17.17 -2.17
C VAL A 27 -1.01 -17.72 -2.35
N VAL A 28 -1.76 -17.79 -1.25
CA VAL A 28 -3.20 -18.09 -1.23
C VAL A 28 -3.97 -16.83 -0.83
N LYS A 29 -4.74 -16.30 -1.77
CA LYS A 29 -5.64 -15.17 -1.51
C LYS A 29 -6.98 -15.69 -1.00
N VAL A 30 -7.40 -15.23 0.15
CA VAL A 30 -8.73 -15.44 0.71
C VAL A 30 -9.63 -14.32 0.23
N GLU A 31 -10.69 -14.67 -0.48
CA GLU A 31 -11.65 -13.71 -1.01
C GLU A 31 -13.00 -13.89 -0.32
N PRO A 32 -13.76 -12.81 -0.09
CA PRO A 32 -15.11 -12.91 0.46
C PRO A 32 -16.07 -13.58 -0.53
N PRO A 33 -17.25 -14.05 -0.07
CA PRO A 33 -18.33 -14.45 -0.96
C PRO A 33 -18.60 -13.39 -2.04
N GLY A 34 -18.62 -13.80 -3.32
CA GLY A 34 -18.71 -12.87 -4.45
C GLY A 34 -17.37 -12.42 -5.03
N GLY A 35 -16.25 -12.77 -4.39
CA GLY A 35 -14.89 -12.43 -4.84
C GLY A 35 -14.40 -11.06 -4.36
N ASP A 36 -13.19 -10.70 -4.75
CA ASP A 36 -12.60 -9.41 -4.40
C ASP A 36 -13.38 -8.26 -5.07
N PRO A 37 -13.93 -7.31 -4.30
CA PRO A 37 -14.71 -6.18 -4.83
C PRO A 37 -13.93 -5.34 -5.86
N THR A 38 -12.61 -5.28 -5.74
CA THR A 38 -11.76 -4.49 -6.64
C THR A 38 -11.70 -5.03 -8.06
N ARG A 39 -12.09 -6.28 -8.29
CA ARG A 39 -12.18 -6.86 -9.64
C ARG A 39 -13.15 -6.11 -10.56
N GLN A 40 -14.15 -5.45 -9.98
CA GLN A 40 -15.16 -4.69 -10.74
C GLN A 40 -14.81 -3.21 -10.87
N THR A 41 -14.00 -2.68 -9.98
CA THR A 41 -13.73 -1.23 -9.88
C THR A 41 -12.35 -0.82 -10.36
N GLU A 42 -11.38 -1.75 -10.35
CA GLU A 42 -9.99 -1.44 -10.67
C GLU A 42 -9.49 -2.27 -11.86
N THR A 43 -9.11 -1.60 -12.93
CA THR A 43 -8.56 -2.24 -14.13
C THR A 43 -7.28 -3.03 -13.87
N GLY A 44 -6.52 -2.64 -12.84
CA GLY A 44 -5.28 -3.31 -12.40
C GLY A 44 -5.49 -4.56 -11.56
N ALA A 45 -6.71 -4.86 -11.10
CA ALA A 45 -6.97 -5.95 -10.17
C ALA A 45 -6.46 -7.32 -10.66
N ARG A 46 -6.56 -7.60 -11.96
CA ARG A 46 -6.03 -8.84 -12.57
C ARG A 46 -4.50 -8.90 -12.52
N VAL A 47 -3.84 -7.76 -12.65
CA VAL A 47 -2.38 -7.68 -12.56
C VAL A 47 -1.93 -8.01 -11.14
N TRP A 48 -2.59 -7.43 -10.13
CA TRP A 48 -2.23 -7.67 -8.73
C TRP A 48 -2.63 -9.06 -8.21
N ALA A 49 -3.51 -9.76 -8.93
CA ALA A 49 -3.89 -11.14 -8.62
C ALA A 49 -2.96 -12.19 -9.24
N ARG A 50 -2.01 -11.81 -10.12
CA ARG A 50 -1.14 -12.77 -10.80
C ARG A 50 -0.26 -13.54 -9.82
N GLY A 51 0.05 -14.79 -10.18
CA GLY A 51 0.91 -15.66 -9.40
C GLY A 51 0.29 -16.19 -8.11
N LYS A 52 -0.99 -15.92 -7.84
CA LYS A 52 -1.69 -16.34 -6.64
C LYS A 52 -2.73 -17.41 -6.92
N ARG A 53 -2.94 -18.29 -5.95
CA ARG A 53 -4.14 -19.13 -5.86
C ARG A 53 -5.21 -18.38 -5.07
N SER A 54 -6.48 -18.67 -5.32
CA SER A 54 -7.60 -18.03 -4.63
C SER A 54 -8.50 -19.09 -4.00
N VAL A 55 -9.07 -18.75 -2.85
CA VAL A 55 -10.13 -19.49 -2.17
C VAL A 55 -11.18 -18.51 -1.67
N VAL A 56 -12.45 -18.87 -1.83
CA VAL A 56 -13.57 -18.07 -1.32
C VAL A 56 -13.94 -18.60 0.05
N LEU A 57 -13.80 -17.74 1.09
CA LEU A 57 -14.14 -18.05 2.48
C LEU A 57 -14.73 -16.80 3.14
N ASP A 58 -15.85 -17.00 3.86
CA ASP A 58 -16.47 -15.92 4.63
C ASP A 58 -15.85 -15.86 6.03
N LEU A 59 -15.12 -14.77 6.30
CA LEU A 59 -14.51 -14.56 7.62
C LEU A 59 -15.53 -14.34 8.74
N HIS A 60 -16.79 -14.10 8.44
CA HIS A 60 -17.88 -14.01 9.41
C HIS A 60 -18.51 -15.37 9.72
N ASP A 61 -18.32 -16.38 8.87
CA ASP A 61 -18.72 -17.76 9.14
C ASP A 61 -17.65 -18.47 9.97
N ASP A 62 -18.05 -19.10 11.06
CA ASP A 62 -17.12 -19.75 12.00
C ASP A 62 -16.33 -20.90 11.38
N ARG A 63 -16.95 -21.65 10.44
CA ARG A 63 -16.31 -22.80 9.78
C ARG A 63 -15.26 -22.31 8.79
N ASP A 64 -15.59 -21.29 8.03
CA ASP A 64 -14.68 -20.71 7.06
C ASP A 64 -13.52 -19.98 7.76
N ARG A 65 -13.82 -19.29 8.86
CA ARG A 65 -12.79 -18.67 9.69
C ARG A 65 -11.81 -19.70 10.28
N ALA A 66 -12.33 -20.85 10.74
CA ALA A 66 -11.47 -21.95 11.18
C ALA A 66 -10.53 -22.44 10.07
N ARG A 67 -11.02 -22.54 8.82
CA ARG A 67 -10.19 -22.91 7.65
C ARG A 67 -9.11 -21.86 7.37
N VAL A 68 -9.43 -20.58 7.52
CA VAL A 68 -8.43 -19.51 7.39
C VAL A 68 -7.35 -19.61 8.47
N LEU A 69 -7.73 -19.89 9.71
CA LEU A 69 -6.77 -20.12 10.80
C LEU A 69 -5.86 -21.34 10.51
N ASP A 70 -6.42 -22.43 9.96
CA ASP A 70 -5.63 -23.60 9.55
C ASP A 70 -4.64 -23.29 8.41
N LEU A 71 -4.98 -22.38 7.50
CA LEU A 71 -4.07 -21.87 6.48
C LEU A 71 -2.95 -21.04 7.11
N ILE A 72 -3.28 -20.17 8.06
CA ILE A 72 -2.33 -19.29 8.75
C ILE A 72 -1.38 -20.08 9.65
N ASP A 73 -1.84 -21.13 10.31
CA ASP A 73 -0.99 -22.03 11.12
C ASP A 73 0.17 -22.64 10.33
N ARG A 74 -0.03 -22.81 9.03
CA ARG A 74 0.96 -23.38 8.10
C ARG A 74 1.67 -22.32 7.27
N ALA A 75 1.31 -21.06 7.41
CA ALA A 75 1.89 -19.97 6.65
C ALA A 75 3.17 -19.42 7.30
N ASP A 76 3.99 -18.81 6.49
CA ASP A 76 5.15 -18.02 6.88
C ASP A 76 4.80 -16.56 7.07
N VAL A 77 3.86 -16.07 6.27
CA VAL A 77 3.43 -14.68 6.22
C VAL A 77 1.90 -14.61 6.12
N VAL A 78 1.30 -13.70 6.85
CA VAL A 78 -0.08 -13.24 6.62
C VAL A 78 -0.06 -11.74 6.34
N VAL A 79 -0.80 -11.30 5.32
CA VAL A 79 -0.93 -9.89 4.98
C VAL A 79 -2.40 -9.49 5.06
N GLU A 80 -2.69 -8.41 5.78
CA GLU A 80 -4.06 -7.87 5.94
C GLU A 80 -4.05 -6.34 5.77
N ASN A 81 -5.19 -5.79 5.41
CA ASN A 81 -5.40 -4.35 5.35
C ASN A 81 -6.83 -3.95 5.76
N PHE A 82 -7.32 -4.61 6.79
CA PHE A 82 -8.61 -4.29 7.40
C PHE A 82 -8.57 -2.97 8.16
N ASP A 83 -9.74 -2.42 8.41
CA ASP A 83 -9.87 -1.31 9.33
C ASP A 83 -9.44 -1.70 10.75
N LEU A 84 -9.00 -0.70 11.53
CA LEU A 84 -8.49 -0.93 12.88
C LEU A 84 -9.55 -1.61 13.75
N GLY A 85 -9.15 -2.69 14.41
CA GLY A 85 -9.99 -3.48 15.29
C GLY A 85 -10.71 -4.66 14.63
N VAL A 86 -10.85 -4.69 13.31
CA VAL A 86 -11.50 -5.79 12.57
C VAL A 86 -10.77 -7.11 12.80
N THR A 87 -9.45 -7.12 12.73
CA THR A 87 -8.65 -8.33 12.99
C THR A 87 -8.94 -8.92 14.37
N ARG A 88 -9.08 -8.07 15.39
CA ARG A 88 -9.42 -8.52 16.76
C ARG A 88 -10.82 -9.12 16.83
N THR A 89 -11.79 -8.51 16.19
CA THR A 89 -13.17 -9.03 16.14
C THR A 89 -13.23 -10.39 15.46
N LEU A 90 -12.38 -10.62 14.46
CA LEU A 90 -12.29 -11.87 13.73
C LEU A 90 -11.38 -12.92 14.40
N GLY A 91 -10.67 -12.58 15.50
CA GLY A 91 -9.65 -13.45 16.09
C GLY A 91 -8.43 -13.69 15.18
N LEU A 92 -8.13 -12.71 14.33
CA LEU A 92 -7.01 -12.69 13.40
C LEU A 92 -5.99 -11.62 13.77
N ASP A 93 -6.01 -11.14 15.02
CA ASP A 93 -5.03 -10.18 15.53
C ASP A 93 -3.67 -10.83 15.82
N TRP A 94 -2.65 -10.00 15.95
CA TRP A 94 -1.27 -10.46 16.18
C TRP A 94 -1.13 -11.33 17.42
N GLU A 95 -1.78 -10.96 18.52
CA GLU A 95 -1.71 -11.69 19.78
C GLU A 95 -2.25 -13.12 19.62
N THR A 96 -3.39 -13.26 18.93
CA THR A 96 -4.00 -14.55 18.65
C THR A 96 -3.14 -15.39 17.69
N LEU A 97 -2.71 -14.80 16.58
CA LEU A 97 -2.00 -15.54 15.54
C LEU A 97 -0.58 -15.90 15.95
N SER A 98 0.14 -15.02 16.67
CA SER A 98 1.50 -15.31 17.15
C SER A 98 1.55 -16.38 18.25
N ALA A 99 0.47 -16.50 19.04
CA ALA A 99 0.33 -17.59 20.00
C ALA A 99 0.15 -18.95 19.31
N ARG A 100 -0.56 -18.99 18.16
CA ARG A 100 -0.74 -20.22 17.36
C ARG A 100 0.50 -20.56 16.53
N ASN A 101 1.11 -19.57 15.92
CA ASN A 101 2.31 -19.75 15.10
C ASN A 101 3.38 -18.71 15.50
N PRO A 102 4.27 -19.02 16.45
CA PRO A 102 5.31 -18.10 16.92
C PRO A 102 6.34 -17.70 15.84
N ARG A 103 6.32 -18.36 14.70
CA ARG A 103 7.20 -18.06 13.56
C ARG A 103 6.53 -17.21 12.49
N LEU A 104 5.25 -16.90 12.64
CA LEU A 104 4.47 -16.13 11.68
C LEU A 104 5.03 -14.72 11.55
N VAL A 105 5.14 -14.22 10.34
CA VAL A 105 5.28 -12.79 10.04
C VAL A 105 3.91 -12.26 9.67
N MET A 106 3.35 -11.36 10.46
CA MET A 106 2.11 -10.67 10.14
C MET A 106 2.42 -9.29 9.58
N CYS A 107 1.80 -8.91 8.48
CA CYS A 107 1.93 -7.56 7.91
C CYS A 107 0.56 -6.87 7.85
N SER A 108 0.45 -5.74 8.52
CA SER A 108 -0.74 -4.88 8.52
C SER A 108 -0.48 -3.62 7.72
N ILE A 109 -1.37 -3.31 6.79
CA ILE A 109 -1.30 -2.10 5.96
C ILE A 109 -2.53 -1.25 6.27
N THR A 110 -2.32 -0.11 6.93
CA THR A 110 -3.40 0.79 7.33
C THR A 110 -3.32 2.11 6.55
N PRO A 111 -4.39 2.90 6.48
CA PRO A 111 -4.31 4.21 5.85
C PRO A 111 -3.32 5.17 6.52
N TYR A 112 -3.37 5.25 7.85
CA TYR A 112 -2.66 6.28 8.62
C TYR A 112 -1.71 5.76 9.69
N GLY A 113 -1.69 4.44 9.95
CA GLY A 113 -1.02 3.86 11.11
C GLY A 113 -1.92 3.88 12.34
N ARG A 114 -1.44 3.31 13.46
CA ARG A 114 -2.23 3.11 14.69
C ARG A 114 -2.02 4.21 15.73
N HIS A 115 -0.99 5.03 15.57
CA HIS A 115 -0.50 5.94 16.61
C HIS A 115 -0.78 7.41 16.32
N VAL A 116 -1.70 7.71 15.38
CA VAL A 116 -2.10 9.07 15.04
C VAL A 116 -3.54 9.36 15.47
N ASP A 117 -3.84 10.59 15.82
CA ASP A 117 -5.16 11.01 16.31
C ASP A 117 -6.29 10.81 15.28
N PHE A 118 -5.95 10.73 14.01
CA PHE A 118 -6.90 10.54 12.91
C PHE A 118 -6.89 9.13 12.31
N LYS A 119 -6.35 8.16 13.05
CA LYS A 119 -6.21 6.75 12.63
C LYS A 119 -7.53 6.09 12.20
N ASP A 120 -8.64 6.49 12.82
CA ASP A 120 -9.97 5.92 12.59
C ASP A 120 -10.75 6.65 11.47
N ARG A 121 -10.11 7.60 10.78
CA ARG A 121 -10.76 8.30 9.66
C ARG A 121 -10.69 7.45 8.38
N PRO A 122 -11.69 7.60 7.48
CA PRO A 122 -11.65 6.95 6.18
C PRO A 122 -10.34 7.27 5.46
N GLY A 123 -9.66 6.24 4.98
CA GLY A 123 -8.34 6.35 4.37
C GLY A 123 -8.26 5.62 3.05
N ILE A 124 -8.56 6.34 1.98
CA ILE A 124 -8.25 5.93 0.61
C ILE A 124 -7.10 6.79 0.08
N ASP A 125 -6.45 6.35 -1.00
CA ASP A 125 -5.30 7.05 -1.61
C ASP A 125 -5.51 8.55 -1.73
N ALA A 126 -6.65 8.95 -2.25
CA ALA A 126 -6.99 10.36 -2.46
C ALA A 126 -7.02 11.18 -1.16
N LEU A 127 -7.62 10.63 -0.10
CA LEU A 127 -7.72 11.32 1.18
C LEU A 127 -6.36 11.39 1.89
N VAL A 128 -5.56 10.34 1.79
CA VAL A 128 -4.20 10.32 2.33
C VAL A 128 -3.32 11.31 1.59
N ALA A 129 -3.36 11.31 0.26
CA ALA A 129 -2.61 12.23 -0.57
C ALA A 129 -3.02 13.71 -0.33
N ALA A 130 -4.31 13.98 -0.18
CA ALA A 130 -4.80 15.32 0.16
C ALA A 130 -4.30 15.77 1.54
N ARG A 131 -4.33 14.88 2.53
CA ARG A 131 -3.92 15.17 3.89
C ARG A 131 -2.42 15.42 4.04
N THR A 132 -1.62 14.81 3.20
CA THR A 132 -0.16 14.99 3.17
C THR A 132 0.29 16.17 2.33
N GLY A 133 -0.62 16.87 1.67
CA GLY A 133 -0.28 17.94 0.73
C GLY A 133 0.22 17.43 -0.63
N LEU A 134 0.27 16.13 -0.87
CA LEU A 134 0.79 15.56 -2.12
C LEU A 134 0.10 16.14 -3.36
N HIS A 135 -1.20 16.40 -3.30
CA HIS A 135 -1.95 17.01 -4.40
C HIS A 135 -1.56 18.47 -4.64
N TRP A 136 -1.06 19.14 -3.62
CA TRP A 136 -0.61 20.53 -3.71
C TRP A 136 0.83 20.64 -4.16
N GLU A 137 1.67 19.72 -3.68
CA GLU A 137 3.10 19.66 -4.00
C GLU A 137 3.39 19.20 -5.44
N GLN A 138 2.49 18.40 -6.04
CA GLN A 138 2.68 17.95 -7.40
C GLN A 138 2.60 19.14 -8.37
N ARG A 139 3.75 19.59 -8.83
CA ARG A 139 3.85 20.44 -10.01
C ARG A 139 3.67 19.55 -11.23
N GLY A 140 2.73 19.93 -12.11
CA GLY A 140 2.54 19.20 -13.36
C GLY A 140 3.83 19.18 -14.20
N TRP A 141 3.89 18.27 -15.12
CA TRP A 141 5.03 18.09 -16.02
C TRP A 141 5.06 19.14 -17.16
N VAL A 142 4.10 20.05 -17.19
CA VAL A 142 3.95 21.07 -18.23
C VAL A 142 5.11 22.07 -18.15
N GLY A 143 5.86 22.19 -19.23
CA GLY A 143 6.97 23.14 -19.33
C GLY A 143 8.30 22.66 -18.73
N THR A 144 8.34 21.49 -18.09
CA THR A 144 9.61 20.93 -17.58
C THR A 144 10.40 20.24 -18.70
N SER A 145 11.73 20.36 -18.63
CA SER A 145 12.67 19.70 -19.52
C SER A 145 12.57 18.17 -19.55
N ILE A 146 11.86 17.57 -18.60
CA ILE A 146 11.69 16.10 -18.48
C ILE A 146 10.77 15.55 -19.58
N GLY A 147 9.70 16.24 -19.97
CA GLY A 147 8.86 15.83 -21.10
C GLY A 147 9.66 15.80 -22.41
N ARG A 148 10.60 16.75 -22.57
CA ARG A 148 11.54 16.76 -23.70
C ARG A 148 12.62 15.67 -23.59
N LEU A 149 13.07 15.38 -22.36
CA LEU A 149 14.11 14.37 -22.10
C LEU A 149 13.60 12.95 -22.36
N CYS A 150 12.33 12.68 -22.10
CA CYS A 150 11.70 11.37 -22.32
C CYS A 150 11.22 11.12 -23.74
N GLY A 151 11.38 12.10 -24.64
CA GLY A 151 10.98 11.96 -26.05
C GLY A 151 9.49 11.65 -26.25
N LEU A 152 8.65 12.03 -25.28
CA LEU A 152 7.21 11.82 -25.39
C LEU A 152 6.63 12.79 -26.42
N PRO A 153 5.96 12.28 -27.48
CA PRO A 153 5.41 13.11 -28.56
C PRO A 153 4.08 13.77 -28.16
N VAL A 154 3.93 14.17 -26.91
CA VAL A 154 2.72 14.83 -26.44
C VAL A 154 2.96 16.32 -26.52
N GLU A 155 2.39 16.96 -27.53
CA GLU A 155 2.13 18.39 -27.48
C GLU A 155 1.07 18.62 -26.41
N LEU A 156 1.53 18.98 -25.21
CA LEU A 156 0.69 19.25 -24.04
C LEU A 156 -0.23 20.46 -24.25
N ALA A 157 -0.05 21.20 -25.34
CA ALA A 157 -0.89 22.31 -25.78
C ALA A 157 -2.37 21.89 -26.04
N ASP A 158 -2.61 20.59 -26.32
CA ASP A 158 -3.95 20.07 -26.61
C ASP A 158 -4.68 19.52 -25.38
N LEU A 159 -4.07 19.55 -24.20
CA LEU A 159 -4.74 19.18 -22.95
C LEU A 159 -5.51 20.39 -22.42
N GLU A 160 -6.83 20.34 -22.49
CA GLU A 160 -7.71 21.29 -21.79
C GLU A 160 -7.47 21.17 -20.29
N ILE A 161 -6.66 22.05 -19.74
CA ILE A 161 -6.48 22.18 -18.28
C ILE A 161 -7.67 22.99 -17.77
N PRO A 162 -8.44 22.50 -16.79
CA PRO A 162 -9.54 23.27 -16.22
C PRO A 162 -9.05 24.65 -15.74
N PRO A 163 -9.86 25.71 -15.88
CA PRO A 163 -9.51 27.03 -15.35
C PRO A 163 -9.11 26.96 -13.88
N GLY A 164 -8.03 27.62 -13.50
CA GLY A 164 -7.48 27.60 -12.14
C GLY A 164 -6.58 26.42 -11.80
N CYS A 165 -6.45 25.41 -12.68
CA CYS A 165 -5.61 24.25 -12.48
C CYS A 165 -4.30 24.28 -13.31
N SER A 166 -3.81 25.47 -13.65
CA SER A 166 -2.55 25.65 -14.35
C SER A 166 -1.36 25.23 -13.48
N ASP A 167 -0.29 24.74 -14.10
CA ASP A 167 0.94 24.31 -13.41
C ASP A 167 1.78 25.50 -12.88
N GLY A 168 1.30 26.71 -13.08
CA GLY A 168 2.01 27.93 -12.72
C GLY A 168 1.93 28.26 -11.23
N PRO A 169 2.71 29.25 -10.77
CA PRO A 169 2.64 29.76 -9.40
C PRO A 169 1.28 30.33 -9.02
N GLU A 170 0.42 30.58 -10.00
CA GLU A 170 -0.95 31.09 -9.83
C GLU A 170 -2.00 29.99 -9.65
N ARG A 171 -1.56 28.72 -9.50
CA ARG A 171 -2.47 27.59 -9.27
C ARG A 171 -3.19 27.75 -7.94
N ASP A 172 -4.52 27.78 -8.01
CA ASP A 172 -5.42 27.93 -6.87
C ASP A 172 -6.15 26.63 -6.47
N CYS A 173 -5.86 25.51 -7.16
CA CYS A 173 -6.45 24.22 -6.89
C CYS A 173 -5.42 23.08 -6.81
N PRO A 174 -5.67 22.04 -6.00
CA PRO A 174 -4.82 20.87 -5.96
C PRO A 174 -4.96 20.03 -7.24
N LEU A 175 -3.86 19.39 -7.67
CA LEU A 175 -3.86 18.42 -8.75
C LEU A 175 -4.21 17.03 -8.21
N PHE A 176 -5.11 16.34 -8.89
CA PHE A 176 -5.55 15.02 -8.53
C PHE A 176 -4.89 13.97 -9.44
N PRO A 177 -3.76 13.34 -9.02
CA PRO A 177 -3.12 12.36 -9.86
C PRO A 177 -3.97 11.10 -9.97
N ARG A 178 -4.05 10.52 -11.15
CA ARG A 178 -4.68 9.21 -11.36
C ARG A 178 -3.90 8.08 -10.70
N SER A 179 -2.60 8.27 -10.50
CA SER A 179 -1.73 7.27 -9.89
C SER A 179 -1.98 7.17 -8.39
N ARG A 180 -2.10 5.96 -7.91
CA ARG A 180 -2.33 5.62 -6.50
C ARG A 180 -1.00 5.56 -5.73
N TRP A 181 -0.26 6.66 -5.70
CA TRP A 181 1.07 6.74 -5.06
C TRP A 181 1.10 6.22 -3.63
N PRO A 182 0.13 6.58 -2.75
CA PRO A 182 0.13 6.06 -1.38
C PRO A 182 0.07 4.52 -1.34
N SER A 183 -0.81 3.89 -2.12
CA SER A 183 -0.92 2.43 -2.18
C SER A 183 0.32 1.77 -2.77
N LEU A 184 0.89 2.35 -3.85
CA LEU A 184 2.09 1.81 -4.48
C LEU A 184 3.28 1.83 -3.52
N GLY A 185 3.53 2.97 -2.87
CA GLY A 185 4.61 3.11 -1.90
C GLY A 185 4.42 2.21 -0.68
N ALA A 186 3.18 2.09 -0.18
CA ALA A 186 2.88 1.19 0.94
C ALA A 186 3.14 -0.28 0.59
N ALA A 187 2.87 -0.70 -0.66
CA ALA A 187 3.19 -2.06 -1.10
C ALA A 187 4.70 -2.34 -1.07
N PHE A 188 5.53 -1.39 -1.51
CA PHE A 188 6.98 -1.54 -1.43
C PHE A 188 7.49 -1.55 0.01
N LEU A 189 6.98 -0.68 0.88
CA LEU A 189 7.33 -0.66 2.30
C LEU A 189 6.94 -1.98 2.98
N ALA A 190 5.72 -2.48 2.73
CA ALA A 190 5.25 -3.76 3.25
C ALA A 190 6.13 -4.92 2.79
N THR A 191 6.44 -5.01 1.50
CA THR A 191 7.29 -6.06 0.94
C THR A 191 8.69 -6.02 1.55
N THR A 192 9.26 -4.83 1.72
CA THR A 192 10.57 -4.63 2.37
C THR A 192 10.52 -5.06 3.84
N GLY A 193 9.50 -4.63 4.58
CA GLY A 193 9.31 -5.00 5.98
C GLY A 193 9.14 -6.51 6.18
N ILE A 194 8.32 -7.16 5.35
CA ILE A 194 8.15 -8.62 5.36
C ILE A 194 9.49 -9.32 5.10
N SER A 195 10.25 -8.87 4.10
CA SER A 195 11.55 -9.45 3.75
C SER A 195 12.54 -9.31 4.90
N ALA A 196 12.58 -8.15 5.55
CA ALA A 196 13.43 -7.92 6.73
C ALA A 196 13.01 -8.81 7.91
N ALA A 197 11.70 -8.96 8.17
CA ALA A 197 11.19 -9.83 9.22
C ALA A 197 11.48 -11.31 8.96
N LEU A 198 11.34 -11.77 7.73
CA LEU A 198 11.73 -13.13 7.33
C LEU A 198 13.23 -13.37 7.50
N ARG A 199 14.06 -12.39 7.17
CA ARG A 199 15.50 -12.42 7.39
C ARG A 199 15.85 -12.51 8.89
N ALA A 200 15.22 -11.66 9.72
CA ALA A 200 15.39 -11.69 11.17
C ALA A 200 14.93 -13.04 11.75
N ARG A 201 13.80 -13.58 11.28
CA ARG A 201 13.29 -14.90 11.68
C ARG A 201 14.29 -16.04 11.42
N ALA A 202 15.04 -15.95 10.33
CA ALA A 202 16.06 -16.97 10.02
C ALA A 202 17.13 -17.07 11.11
N HIS A 203 17.42 -15.98 11.83
CA HIS A 203 18.38 -15.94 12.93
C HIS A 203 17.75 -16.16 14.30
N THR A 204 16.56 -15.58 14.52
CA THR A 204 15.90 -15.59 15.84
C THR A 204 14.99 -16.79 16.08
N GLY A 205 14.56 -17.45 15.00
CA GLY A 205 13.53 -18.48 15.03
C GLY A 205 12.11 -17.95 15.24
N ARG A 206 11.92 -16.63 15.44
CA ARG A 206 10.64 -16.01 15.81
C ARG A 206 10.14 -15.11 14.68
N GLY A 207 8.81 -15.11 14.50
CA GLY A 207 8.13 -14.17 13.63
C GLY A 207 8.05 -12.77 14.24
N GLN A 208 7.49 -11.84 13.46
CA GLN A 208 7.34 -10.44 13.85
C GLN A 208 6.06 -9.85 13.25
N TRP A 209 5.54 -8.85 13.91
CA TRP A 209 4.51 -8.00 13.33
C TRP A 209 5.15 -6.82 12.63
N VAL A 210 4.84 -6.68 11.35
CA VAL A 210 5.23 -5.59 10.46
C VAL A 210 4.02 -4.69 10.27
N GLU A 211 4.19 -3.41 10.47
CA GLU A 211 3.14 -2.42 10.22
C GLU A 211 3.65 -1.36 9.25
N THR A 212 2.81 -0.99 8.31
CA THR A 212 3.03 0.17 7.43
C THR A 212 1.73 0.87 7.12
N SER A 213 1.81 2.04 6.49
CA SER A 213 0.63 2.81 6.15
C SER A 213 0.78 3.56 4.82
N LEU A 214 -0.37 3.91 4.24
CA LEU A 214 -0.40 4.79 3.07
C LEU A 214 0.23 6.14 3.39
N LEU A 215 0.02 6.65 4.62
CA LEU A 215 0.63 7.90 5.08
C LEU A 215 2.15 7.80 5.09
N GLN A 216 2.72 6.73 5.65
CA GLN A 216 4.17 6.54 5.70
C GLN A 216 4.79 6.51 4.29
N SER A 217 4.11 5.89 3.34
CA SER A 217 4.61 5.82 1.97
C SER A 217 4.71 7.18 1.30
N VAL A 218 3.74 8.07 1.54
CA VAL A 218 3.79 9.44 1.02
C VAL A 218 4.89 10.23 1.71
N LEU A 219 5.00 10.13 3.04
CA LEU A 219 6.06 10.83 3.79
C LEU A 219 7.46 10.43 3.34
N VAL A 220 7.69 9.14 3.04
CA VAL A 220 8.97 8.68 2.49
C VAL A 220 9.20 9.26 1.09
N SER A 221 8.17 9.26 0.24
CA SER A 221 8.28 9.77 -1.13
C SER A 221 8.50 11.29 -1.20
N THR A 222 8.01 12.02 -0.19
CA THR A 222 8.08 13.49 -0.10
C THR A 222 9.11 13.96 0.92
N ALA A 223 9.99 13.09 1.40
CA ALA A 223 10.96 13.40 2.47
C ALA A 223 11.81 14.65 2.16
N GLY A 224 12.19 14.85 0.89
CA GLY A 224 12.92 16.04 0.46
C GLY A 224 12.15 17.35 0.63
N GLY A 225 10.81 17.31 0.53
CA GLY A 225 9.96 18.50 0.72
C GLY A 225 9.75 18.91 2.20
N TRP A 226 9.98 17.97 3.13
CA TRP A 226 9.79 18.22 4.57
C TRP A 226 11.07 18.63 5.29
N GLN A 227 12.23 18.43 4.68
CA GLN A 227 13.50 18.83 5.25
C GLN A 227 13.79 20.28 4.89
N ARG A 228 14.10 21.11 5.90
CA ARG A 228 14.68 22.43 5.63
C ARG A 228 16.09 22.22 5.07
N PRO A 229 16.41 22.75 3.88
CA PRO A 229 17.76 22.67 3.36
C PRO A 229 18.70 23.42 4.33
N GLU A 230 19.92 22.90 4.54
CA GLU A 230 20.95 23.56 5.33
C GLU A 230 21.33 24.92 4.70
N HIS A 231 21.15 25.05 3.39
CA HIS A 231 21.41 26.26 2.60
C HIS A 231 20.14 26.63 1.82
N PRO A 232 19.19 27.37 2.44
CA PRO A 232 17.93 27.77 1.80
C PRO A 232 18.12 28.69 0.59
N GLU A 233 19.30 29.32 0.44
CA GLU A 233 19.71 30.12 -0.71
C GLU A 233 20.16 29.26 -1.92
N ALA A 234 20.36 27.98 -1.78
CA ALA A 234 20.64 27.08 -2.87
C ALA A 234 19.34 26.75 -3.63
N ASP A 235 18.85 27.74 -4.37
CA ASP A 235 17.70 27.65 -5.27
C ASP A 235 17.98 26.64 -6.41
N GLY A 236 17.88 25.40 -6.15
CA GLY A 236 18.15 24.37 -7.16
C GLY A 236 17.65 23.02 -6.71
N TYR A 237 16.99 22.98 -5.59
CA TYR A 237 16.43 21.73 -5.12
C TYR A 237 15.28 21.30 -6.01
N MET A 238 15.49 20.17 -6.64
CA MET A 238 14.52 19.47 -7.45
C MET A 238 13.20 19.37 -6.70
N CYS A 239 12.27 20.20 -7.10
CA CYS A 239 10.87 19.89 -6.88
C CYS A 239 10.53 18.74 -7.81
N TRP A 240 10.32 17.60 -7.25
CA TRP A 240 9.81 16.42 -7.95
C TRP A 240 8.39 16.64 -8.47
#